data_b500e6f38d8e7d7f7fda9aa9c78a37e9
#
_entry.id   b500e6f38d8e7d7f7fda9aa9c78a37e9
#
_cell.length_a   1.000
_cell.length_b   1.000
_cell.length_c   1.000
_cell.angle_alpha   90.00
_cell.angle_beta   90.00
_cell.angle_gamma   90.00
#
_symmetry.space_group_name_H-M   'P 1'
#
loop_
_entity.id
_entity.type
_entity.pdbx_description
1 polymer ?
#
loop_
_entity_poly.entity_id
_entity_poly.type
_entity_poly.pdbx_seq_one_letter_code
_entity_poly.pdbx_strand_id
1 'polypeptide(L)'
;MNKKINVSTIIIAIVIVAAIGLLVWGGSKNKISAPAVDQHGMPIVTNTSVAPLNELVNKSAPDFALADKDGKIYSLNELRGKNIILFFNEGLMCYPACWNQIVALAKDERFKNTDIVVLSVVVDPPAEWQKAINQMPELAEATVVFDKDAAISNKFSMLKTASSMHYGSLPGHTFVVIDKEGVIRHIFDDPNMSIHNDQLAAELNKLSQN
;
A
#
# COMPACT_ATOMS: atom_id res chain seq x y z
N MET A 1 37.92 -58.80 31.97
CA MET A 1 37.22 -57.94 32.94
C MET A 1 35.84 -57.65 32.40
N ASN A 2 34.83 -58.40 32.82
CA ASN A 2 33.43 -58.13 32.39
C ASN A 2 32.83 -57.08 33.29
N LYS A 3 32.67 -55.88 32.75
CA LYS A 3 32.01 -54.76 33.41
C LYS A 3 30.52 -55.01 33.39
N LYS A 4 29.91 -55.41 34.51
CA LYS A 4 28.44 -55.54 34.62
C LYS A 4 27.80 -54.16 34.48
N ILE A 5 27.08 -53.93 33.38
CA ILE A 5 26.31 -52.70 33.17
C ILE A 5 25.14 -52.73 34.15
N ASN A 6 25.00 -51.67 34.94
CA ASN A 6 24.00 -51.60 35.99
C ASN A 6 22.64 -51.28 35.35
N VAL A 7 21.54 -51.92 35.74
CA VAL A 7 20.18 -51.73 35.19
C VAL A 7 19.74 -50.27 35.25
N SER A 8 20.15 -49.55 36.31
CA SER A 8 19.92 -48.12 36.43
C SER A 8 20.52 -47.28 35.29
N THR A 9 21.72 -47.67 34.79
CA THR A 9 22.40 -46.97 33.69
C THR A 9 21.65 -47.16 32.37
N ILE A 10 21.05 -48.33 32.16
CA ILE A 10 20.26 -48.64 30.96
C ILE A 10 18.94 -47.84 30.97
N ILE A 11 18.26 -47.74 32.13
CA ILE A 11 17.01 -47.00 32.28
C ILE A 11 17.24 -45.49 32.02
N ILE A 12 18.31 -44.91 32.55
CA ILE A 12 18.66 -43.50 32.33
C ILE A 12 18.95 -43.23 30.84
N ALA A 13 19.66 -44.12 30.15
CA ALA A 13 19.93 -43.98 28.73
C ALA A 13 18.65 -44.02 27.88
N ILE A 14 17.70 -44.91 28.21
CA ILE A 14 16.43 -45.02 27.50
C ILE A 14 15.57 -43.76 27.70
N VAL A 15 15.52 -43.17 28.91
CA VAL A 15 14.80 -41.96 29.20
C VAL A 15 15.37 -40.74 28.45
N ILE A 16 16.69 -40.65 28.37
CA ILE A 16 17.35 -39.56 27.61
C ILE A 16 17.07 -39.69 26.11
N VAL A 17 17.13 -40.90 25.53
CA VAL A 17 16.81 -41.10 24.10
C VAL A 17 15.35 -40.79 23.80
N ALA A 18 14.42 -41.16 24.69
CA ALA A 18 13.00 -40.85 24.55
C ALA A 18 12.74 -39.32 24.64
N ALA A 19 13.40 -38.60 25.54
CA ALA A 19 13.29 -37.16 25.69
C ALA A 19 13.84 -36.39 24.45
N ILE A 20 14.97 -36.86 23.91
CA ILE A 20 15.53 -36.27 22.66
C ILE A 20 14.62 -36.57 21.45
N GLY A 21 14.03 -37.75 21.36
CA GLY A 21 13.08 -38.12 20.31
C GLY A 21 11.82 -37.24 20.31
N LEU A 22 11.31 -36.93 21.52
CA LEU A 22 10.14 -36.05 21.67
C LEU A 22 10.47 -34.58 21.31
N LEU A 23 11.66 -34.07 21.58
CA LEU A 23 12.11 -32.74 21.20
C LEU A 23 12.31 -32.57 19.68
N VAL A 24 12.71 -33.64 18.99
CA VAL A 24 12.89 -33.61 17.53
C VAL A 24 11.56 -33.78 16.80
N TRP A 25 10.58 -34.47 17.39
CA TRP A 25 9.28 -34.69 16.76
C TRP A 25 8.28 -33.52 17.01
N GLY A 26 8.53 -32.70 18.05
CA GLY A 26 7.74 -31.52 18.37
C GLY A 26 8.12 -30.26 17.56
N GLY A 27 9.09 -30.33 16.66
CA GLY A 27 9.41 -29.27 15.72
C GLY A 27 8.25 -29.07 14.75
N SER A 28 7.32 -28.17 15.12
CA SER A 28 6.27 -27.65 14.21
C SER A 28 6.95 -27.19 12.92
N LYS A 29 6.73 -27.93 11.84
CA LYS A 29 7.10 -27.50 10.49
C LYS A 29 6.18 -26.34 10.15
N ASN A 30 6.54 -25.13 10.60
CA ASN A 30 6.03 -23.94 9.98
C ASN A 30 6.50 -23.97 8.51
N LYS A 31 5.69 -24.56 7.66
CA LYS A 31 5.81 -24.35 6.22
C LYS A 31 5.53 -22.86 6.03
N ILE A 32 6.57 -22.09 5.84
CA ILE A 32 6.46 -20.75 5.26
C ILE A 32 5.94 -21.02 3.84
N SER A 33 4.61 -20.94 3.68
CA SER A 33 4.00 -20.99 2.37
C SER A 33 4.51 -19.77 1.62
N ALA A 34 4.96 -19.94 0.39
CA ALA A 34 5.25 -18.80 -0.48
C ALA A 34 4.00 -17.90 -0.53
N PRO A 35 4.15 -16.58 -0.54
CA PRO A 35 3.02 -15.67 -0.64
C PRO A 35 2.21 -16.02 -1.89
N ALA A 36 0.88 -15.97 -1.77
CA ALA A 36 0.00 -16.11 -2.93
C ALA A 36 0.33 -14.97 -3.89
N VAL A 37 0.37 -15.27 -5.18
CA VAL A 37 0.59 -14.27 -6.24
C VAL A 37 -0.61 -14.23 -7.17
N ASP A 38 -0.84 -13.07 -7.80
CA ASP A 38 -1.87 -12.91 -8.83
C ASP A 38 -1.43 -13.54 -10.17
N GLN A 39 -2.28 -13.41 -11.20
CA GLN A 39 -2.01 -13.94 -12.54
C GLN A 39 -0.77 -13.35 -13.24
N HIS A 40 -0.22 -12.24 -12.71
CA HIS A 40 0.98 -11.57 -13.21
C HIS A 40 2.21 -11.80 -12.33
N GLY A 41 2.09 -12.67 -11.29
CA GLY A 41 3.17 -12.99 -10.38
C GLY A 41 3.39 -11.98 -9.24
N MET A 42 2.45 -11.02 -9.04
CA MET A 42 2.52 -10.03 -7.98
C MET A 42 2.05 -10.60 -6.64
N PRO A 43 2.73 -10.30 -5.51
CA PRO A 43 2.32 -10.79 -4.20
C PRO A 43 0.93 -10.29 -3.81
N ILE A 44 0.01 -11.19 -3.48
CA ILE A 44 -1.30 -10.84 -2.93
C ILE A 44 -1.18 -10.59 -1.44
N VAL A 45 -1.53 -9.38 -0.97
CA VAL A 45 -1.58 -9.05 0.45
C VAL A 45 -2.89 -9.62 1.05
N THR A 46 -2.77 -10.72 1.80
CA THR A 46 -3.92 -11.46 2.37
C THR A 46 -4.35 -10.99 3.76
N ASN A 47 -4.06 -9.75 4.17
CA ASN A 47 -4.47 -9.28 5.48
C ASN A 47 -6.00 -9.11 5.61
N THR A 48 -6.55 -9.73 6.63
CA THR A 48 -7.92 -10.22 6.79
C THR A 48 -8.94 -9.20 7.31
N SER A 49 -8.63 -7.94 7.43
CA SER A 49 -9.61 -6.93 7.86
C SER A 49 -9.42 -5.61 7.11
N VAL A 50 -9.82 -5.64 5.84
CA VAL A 50 -9.91 -4.42 5.04
C VAL A 50 -11.27 -3.81 5.32
N ALA A 51 -11.29 -2.67 6.02
CA ALA A 51 -12.52 -1.92 6.22
C ALA A 51 -13.08 -1.48 4.85
N PRO A 52 -14.39 -1.55 4.63
CA PRO A 52 -15.00 -0.95 3.44
C PRO A 52 -14.58 0.52 3.32
N LEU A 53 -14.32 1.01 2.11
CA LEU A 53 -13.83 2.38 1.88
C LEU A 53 -14.67 3.44 2.61
N ASN A 54 -15.99 3.27 2.61
CA ASN A 54 -16.91 4.21 3.27
C ASN A 54 -16.71 4.28 4.80
N GLU A 55 -16.17 3.23 5.43
CA GLU A 55 -15.90 3.24 6.86
C GLU A 55 -14.70 4.10 7.25
N LEU A 56 -13.86 4.48 6.29
CA LEU A 56 -12.73 5.37 6.52
C LEU A 56 -13.14 6.85 6.48
N VAL A 57 -14.26 7.19 5.86
CA VAL A 57 -14.75 8.57 5.78
C VAL A 57 -15.09 9.10 7.18
N ASN A 58 -14.68 10.34 7.47
CA ASN A 58 -14.76 11.03 8.75
C ASN A 58 -13.93 10.39 9.87
N LYS A 59 -12.96 9.54 9.53
CA LYS A 59 -11.93 9.04 10.46
C LYS A 59 -10.57 9.65 10.16
N SER A 60 -9.70 9.65 11.16
CA SER A 60 -8.29 10.01 10.96
C SER A 60 -7.67 9.11 9.88
N ALA A 61 -6.98 9.72 8.93
CA ALA A 61 -6.27 8.98 7.92
C ALA A 61 -5.22 8.06 8.56
N PRO A 62 -5.03 6.84 8.04
CA PRO A 62 -3.90 6.01 8.43
C PRO A 62 -2.59 6.75 8.24
N ASP A 63 -1.67 6.62 9.19
CA ASP A 63 -0.37 7.27 9.10
C ASP A 63 0.46 6.71 7.94
N PHE A 64 1.11 7.62 7.20
CA PHE A 64 1.97 7.29 6.07
C PHE A 64 3.22 8.16 6.04
N ALA A 65 4.28 7.62 5.45
CA ALA A 65 5.48 8.34 5.03
C ALA A 65 5.98 7.69 3.73
N LEU A 66 5.91 8.42 2.63
CA LEU A 66 6.24 7.95 1.28
C LEU A 66 7.28 8.87 0.66
N ALA A 67 8.23 8.31 -0.07
CA ALA A 67 9.24 9.07 -0.77
C ALA A 67 8.90 9.21 -2.26
N ASP A 68 9.24 10.35 -2.87
CA ASP A 68 9.24 10.52 -4.32
C ASP A 68 10.54 9.98 -4.95
N LYS A 69 10.67 10.12 -6.28
CA LYS A 69 11.84 9.68 -7.04
C LYS A 69 13.16 10.35 -6.64
N ASP A 70 13.09 11.54 -6.02
CA ASP A 70 14.25 12.31 -5.58
C ASP A 70 14.57 12.06 -4.10
N GLY A 71 13.82 11.17 -3.44
CA GLY A 71 13.99 10.80 -2.05
C GLY A 71 13.37 11.78 -1.06
N LYS A 72 12.61 12.78 -1.53
CA LYS A 72 11.85 13.67 -0.64
C LYS A 72 10.69 12.89 -0.02
N ILE A 73 10.60 12.94 1.31
CA ILE A 73 9.55 12.27 2.08
C ILE A 73 8.33 13.17 2.21
N TYR A 74 7.16 12.57 2.08
CA TYR A 74 5.85 13.16 2.34
C TYR A 74 5.18 12.33 3.42
N SER A 75 4.97 12.88 4.60
CA SER A 75 4.31 12.20 5.70
C SER A 75 3.03 12.92 6.11
N LEU A 76 2.04 12.16 6.60
CA LEU A 76 0.78 12.74 7.07
C LEU A 76 1.02 13.81 8.14
N ASN A 77 2.00 13.59 9.03
CA ASN A 77 2.32 14.53 10.11
C ASN A 77 2.89 15.86 9.58
N GLU A 78 3.80 15.82 8.60
CA GLU A 78 4.40 17.02 7.98
C GLU A 78 3.41 17.78 7.09
N LEU A 79 2.38 17.10 6.61
CA LEU A 79 1.36 17.68 5.75
C LEU A 79 0.15 18.24 6.53
N ARG A 80 0.16 18.18 7.87
CA ARG A 80 -0.86 18.84 8.70
C ARG A 80 -0.99 20.32 8.33
N GLY A 81 -2.21 20.84 8.36
CA GLY A 81 -2.53 22.20 7.93
C GLY A 81 -2.74 22.35 6.42
N LYS A 82 -2.58 21.26 5.65
CA LYS A 82 -2.87 21.22 4.21
C LYS A 82 -3.97 20.22 3.89
N ASN A 83 -4.75 20.50 2.87
CA ASN A 83 -5.62 19.50 2.27
C ASN A 83 -4.79 18.58 1.37
N ILE A 84 -5.06 17.28 1.42
CA ILE A 84 -4.27 16.30 0.68
C ILE A 84 -5.19 15.52 -0.24
N ILE A 85 -4.78 15.37 -1.50
CA ILE A 85 -5.35 14.40 -2.44
C ILE A 85 -4.34 13.26 -2.55
N LEU A 86 -4.74 12.04 -2.18
CA LEU A 86 -4.00 10.83 -2.52
C LEU A 86 -4.73 10.17 -3.70
N PHE A 87 -4.02 9.95 -4.79
CA PHE A 87 -4.50 9.17 -5.92
C PHE A 87 -3.77 7.83 -5.95
N PHE A 88 -4.40 6.78 -5.42
CA PHE A 88 -3.92 5.42 -5.51
C PHE A 88 -4.20 4.85 -6.90
N ASN A 89 -3.23 4.18 -7.50
CA ASN A 89 -3.37 3.64 -8.83
C ASN A 89 -2.35 2.52 -9.12
N GLU A 90 -2.58 1.74 -10.17
CA GLU A 90 -1.73 0.61 -10.56
C GLU A 90 -0.43 1.00 -11.27
N GLY A 91 -0.07 2.28 -11.28
CA GLY A 91 1.22 2.76 -11.78
C GLY A 91 1.47 2.36 -13.25
N LEU A 92 2.59 1.67 -13.48
CA LEU A 92 3.01 1.24 -14.82
C LEU A 92 2.00 0.34 -15.52
N MET A 93 1.21 -0.42 -14.77
CA MET A 93 0.24 -1.37 -15.31
C MET A 93 -1.04 -0.69 -15.84
N CYS A 94 -1.29 0.57 -15.48
CA CYS A 94 -2.51 1.31 -15.80
C CYS A 94 -2.30 2.37 -16.90
N TYR A 95 -1.53 2.08 -17.92
CA TYR A 95 -1.38 2.94 -19.11
C TYR A 95 -2.54 2.72 -20.09
N PRO A 96 -3.14 3.79 -20.68
CA PRO A 96 -2.84 5.21 -20.46
C PRO A 96 -3.70 5.88 -19.37
N ALA A 97 -4.70 5.22 -18.83
CA ALA A 97 -5.76 5.83 -18.03
C ALA A 97 -5.23 6.51 -16.76
N CYS A 98 -4.51 5.77 -15.89
CA CYS A 98 -3.96 6.35 -14.67
C CYS A 98 -2.90 7.42 -14.96
N TRP A 99 -2.09 7.23 -16.01
CA TRP A 99 -1.08 8.23 -16.37
C TRP A 99 -1.71 9.55 -16.82
N ASN A 100 -2.80 9.50 -17.59
CA ASN A 100 -3.56 10.67 -17.97
C ASN A 100 -4.13 11.40 -16.75
N GLN A 101 -4.65 10.66 -15.76
CA GLN A 101 -5.15 11.24 -14.51
C GLN A 101 -4.02 11.88 -13.70
N ILE A 102 -2.84 11.23 -13.59
CA ILE A 102 -1.66 11.79 -12.91
C ILE A 102 -1.26 13.13 -13.55
N VAL A 103 -1.16 13.17 -14.89
CA VAL A 103 -0.83 14.40 -15.63
C VAL A 103 -1.91 15.46 -15.46
N ALA A 104 -3.18 15.07 -15.51
CA ALA A 104 -4.29 16.01 -15.34
C ALA A 104 -4.26 16.65 -13.95
N LEU A 105 -3.97 15.90 -12.89
CA LEU A 105 -3.81 16.45 -11.54
C LEU A 105 -2.65 17.43 -11.45
N ALA A 106 -1.49 17.10 -12.05
CA ALA A 106 -0.30 17.96 -12.00
C ALA A 106 -0.48 19.28 -12.76
N LYS A 107 -1.27 19.26 -13.84
CA LYS A 107 -1.50 20.45 -14.69
C LYS A 107 -2.64 21.34 -14.23
N ASP A 108 -3.47 20.90 -13.32
CA ASP A 108 -4.66 21.64 -12.88
C ASP A 108 -4.28 22.77 -11.92
N GLU A 109 -4.48 24.01 -12.34
CA GLU A 109 -4.15 25.20 -11.55
C GLU A 109 -4.89 25.27 -10.21
N ARG A 110 -6.06 24.64 -10.11
CA ARG A 110 -6.85 24.60 -8.86
C ARG A 110 -6.12 23.86 -7.74
N PHE A 111 -5.22 22.97 -8.09
CA PHE A 111 -4.43 22.16 -7.14
C PHE A 111 -3.03 22.72 -6.89
N LYS A 112 -2.60 23.76 -7.59
CA LYS A 112 -1.28 24.39 -7.42
C LYS A 112 -1.22 25.42 -6.28
N ASN A 113 -2.16 25.33 -5.37
CA ASN A 113 -2.22 26.15 -4.18
C ASN A 113 -1.30 25.61 -3.08
N THR A 114 -0.68 26.50 -2.29
CA THR A 114 0.19 26.12 -1.16
C THR A 114 -0.50 25.30 -0.07
N ASP A 115 -1.82 25.42 0.02
CA ASP A 115 -2.67 24.72 0.99
C ASP A 115 -3.14 23.34 0.52
N ILE A 116 -2.78 22.95 -0.70
CA ILE A 116 -3.16 21.65 -1.28
C ILE A 116 -1.91 20.87 -1.65
N VAL A 117 -1.90 19.59 -1.33
CA VAL A 117 -0.86 18.63 -1.75
C VAL A 117 -1.52 17.50 -2.51
N VAL A 118 -1.02 17.22 -3.71
CA VAL A 118 -1.47 16.09 -4.54
C VAL A 118 -0.35 15.08 -4.64
N LEU A 119 -0.63 13.85 -4.23
CA LEU A 119 0.31 12.73 -4.27
C LEU A 119 -0.32 11.58 -5.08
N SER A 120 0.33 11.18 -6.16
CA SER A 120 -0.02 9.96 -6.88
C SER A 120 0.77 8.80 -6.27
N VAL A 121 0.06 7.82 -5.70
CA VAL A 121 0.65 6.71 -4.96
C VAL A 121 0.70 5.48 -5.86
N VAL A 122 1.91 4.99 -6.12
CA VAL A 122 2.18 3.80 -6.95
C VAL A 122 3.04 2.79 -6.20
N VAL A 123 2.91 1.52 -6.56
CA VAL A 123 3.68 0.41 -5.94
C VAL A 123 4.98 0.13 -6.71
N ASP A 124 5.13 0.72 -7.89
CA ASP A 124 6.29 0.50 -8.75
C ASP A 124 7.60 0.94 -8.08
N PRO A 125 8.72 0.28 -8.39
CA PRO A 125 10.04 0.78 -8.01
C PRO A 125 10.35 2.13 -8.66
N PRO A 126 10.96 3.10 -7.94
CA PRO A 126 11.31 4.42 -8.50
C PRO A 126 12.13 4.35 -9.80
N ALA A 127 13.05 3.39 -9.90
CA ALA A 127 13.87 3.17 -11.08
C ALA A 127 13.07 2.77 -12.33
N GLU A 128 11.97 2.03 -12.13
CA GLU A 128 11.08 1.63 -13.22
C GLU A 128 10.18 2.79 -13.67
N TRP A 129 9.81 3.69 -12.76
CA TRP A 129 8.99 4.87 -13.06
C TRP A 129 9.67 5.81 -14.06
N GLN A 130 10.99 5.83 -14.11
CA GLN A 130 11.72 6.61 -15.13
C GLN A 130 11.35 6.16 -16.56
N LYS A 131 10.97 4.90 -16.77
CA LYS A 131 10.51 4.43 -18.09
C LYS A 131 9.17 5.06 -18.47
N ALA A 132 8.27 5.25 -17.49
CA ALA A 132 7.00 5.97 -17.70
C ALA A 132 7.26 7.43 -18.10
N ILE A 133 8.15 8.13 -17.38
CA ILE A 133 8.53 9.51 -17.71
C ILE A 133 9.15 9.61 -19.11
N ASN A 134 9.96 8.64 -19.51
CA ASN A 134 10.54 8.63 -20.86
C ASN A 134 9.47 8.45 -21.95
N GLN A 135 8.38 7.73 -21.64
CA GLN A 135 7.28 7.49 -22.58
C GLN A 135 6.27 8.65 -22.59
N MET A 136 6.02 9.28 -21.41
CA MET A 136 5.12 10.42 -21.22
C MET A 136 5.81 11.45 -20.33
N PRO A 137 6.60 12.39 -20.93
CA PRO A 137 7.42 13.36 -20.17
C PRO A 137 6.65 14.23 -19.18
N GLU A 138 5.35 14.47 -19.43
CA GLU A 138 4.48 15.25 -18.55
C GLU A 138 4.32 14.63 -17.16
N LEU A 139 4.56 13.34 -17.00
CA LEU A 139 4.57 12.67 -15.69
C LEU A 139 5.65 13.23 -14.75
N ALA A 140 6.69 13.86 -15.29
CA ALA A 140 7.73 14.48 -14.49
C ALA A 140 7.24 15.71 -13.71
N GLU A 141 6.11 16.32 -14.10
CA GLU A 141 5.50 17.45 -13.39
C GLU A 141 4.71 17.01 -12.16
N ALA A 142 4.34 15.73 -12.09
CA ALA A 142 3.54 15.18 -10.99
C ALA A 142 4.40 14.77 -9.79
N THR A 143 3.86 14.93 -8.58
CA THR A 143 4.43 14.33 -7.39
C THR A 143 3.95 12.87 -7.28
N VAL A 144 4.79 11.96 -7.74
CA VAL A 144 4.56 10.51 -7.61
C VAL A 144 5.38 9.99 -6.45
N VAL A 145 4.72 9.27 -5.55
CA VAL A 145 5.32 8.66 -4.35
C VAL A 145 5.19 7.14 -4.40
N PHE A 146 6.20 6.47 -3.86
CA PHE A 146 6.38 5.03 -4.03
C PHE A 146 6.04 4.27 -2.76
N ASP A 147 5.00 3.45 -2.84
CA ASP A 147 4.49 2.62 -1.76
C ASP A 147 5.09 1.21 -1.84
N LYS A 148 6.30 1.08 -1.32
CA LYS A 148 6.99 -0.21 -1.32
C LYS A 148 6.16 -1.29 -0.63
N ASP A 149 6.06 -2.44 -1.30
CA ASP A 149 5.30 -3.62 -0.81
C ASP A 149 3.81 -3.33 -0.58
N ALA A 150 3.25 -2.29 -1.20
CA ALA A 150 1.85 -1.86 -1.08
C ALA A 150 1.39 -1.64 0.39
N ALA A 151 2.31 -1.28 1.27
CA ALA A 151 2.05 -1.21 2.71
C ALA A 151 1.04 -0.12 3.06
N ILE A 152 1.15 1.06 2.44
CA ILE A 152 0.21 2.17 2.64
C ILE A 152 -1.10 1.91 1.89
N SER A 153 -1.04 1.42 0.66
CA SER A 153 -2.22 0.99 -0.10
C SER A 153 -3.07 0.00 0.69
N ASN A 154 -2.42 -0.95 1.39
CA ASN A 154 -3.13 -1.90 2.25
C ASN A 154 -3.76 -1.23 3.49
N LYS A 155 -3.06 -0.30 4.17
CA LYS A 155 -3.61 0.44 5.31
C LYS A 155 -4.85 1.26 4.93
N PHE A 156 -4.88 1.81 3.72
CA PHE A 156 -6.02 2.56 3.18
C PHE A 156 -7.07 1.68 2.52
N SER A 157 -6.93 0.35 2.53
CA SER A 157 -7.88 -0.60 1.92
C SER A 157 -7.95 -0.55 0.39
N MET A 158 -6.92 -0.02 -0.28
CA MET A 158 -6.93 0.26 -1.71
C MET A 158 -6.67 -0.96 -2.61
N LEU A 159 -6.18 -2.08 -2.04
CA LEU A 159 -5.82 -3.27 -2.83
C LEU A 159 -7.03 -4.12 -3.26
N LYS A 160 -8.21 -3.83 -2.72
CA LYS A 160 -9.43 -4.62 -2.97
C LYS A 160 -10.58 -3.74 -3.45
N THR A 161 -10.27 -2.69 -4.20
CA THR A 161 -11.24 -1.81 -4.81
C THR A 161 -11.77 -2.39 -6.12
N ALA A 162 -12.96 -1.96 -6.53
CA ALA A 162 -13.59 -2.46 -7.75
C ALA A 162 -12.82 -2.06 -9.02
N SER A 163 -12.06 -0.96 -8.96
CA SER A 163 -11.25 -0.46 -10.06
C SER A 163 -9.92 -1.20 -10.22
N SER A 164 -9.49 -2.02 -9.25
CA SER A 164 -8.22 -2.75 -9.37
C SER A 164 -8.34 -3.91 -10.36
N MET A 165 -7.51 -3.89 -11.39
CA MET A 165 -7.32 -5.00 -12.34
C MET A 165 -6.42 -6.10 -11.75
N HIS A 166 -5.63 -5.77 -10.71
CA HIS A 166 -4.73 -6.68 -10.00
C HIS A 166 -5.18 -6.84 -8.55
N TYR A 167 -6.43 -7.24 -8.38
CA TYR A 167 -7.12 -7.35 -7.08
C TYR A 167 -6.30 -8.08 -6.01
N GLY A 168 -6.05 -7.40 -4.91
CA GLY A 168 -5.25 -7.89 -3.80
C GLY A 168 -3.74 -7.60 -3.92
N SER A 169 -3.25 -7.14 -5.06
CA SER A 169 -1.83 -6.87 -5.33
C SER A 169 -1.52 -5.40 -5.53
N LEU A 170 -2.30 -4.73 -6.38
CA LEU A 170 -2.13 -3.31 -6.71
C LEU A 170 -3.38 -2.51 -6.34
N PRO A 171 -3.21 -1.23 -5.96
CA PRO A 171 -4.33 -0.36 -5.67
C PRO A 171 -5.06 0.02 -6.96
N GLY A 172 -6.40 0.07 -6.92
CA GLY A 172 -7.18 0.53 -8.05
C GLY A 172 -7.14 2.05 -8.26
N HIS A 173 -7.93 2.54 -9.21
CA HIS A 173 -8.06 3.96 -9.56
C HIS A 173 -8.92 4.69 -8.52
N THR A 174 -8.32 5.00 -7.36
CA THR A 174 -9.04 5.43 -6.16
C THR A 174 -8.45 6.72 -5.59
N PHE A 175 -9.33 7.65 -5.23
CA PHE A 175 -8.97 8.95 -4.66
C PHE A 175 -9.36 9.03 -3.19
N VAL A 176 -8.49 9.67 -2.40
CA VAL A 176 -8.75 10.00 -0.99
C VAL A 176 -8.49 11.49 -0.80
N VAL A 177 -9.46 12.22 -0.26
CA VAL A 177 -9.31 13.62 0.13
C VAL A 177 -9.24 13.68 1.64
N ILE A 178 -8.16 14.28 2.15
CA ILE A 178 -7.86 14.42 3.57
C ILE A 178 -7.82 15.92 3.88
N ASP A 179 -8.45 16.35 4.95
CA ASP A 179 -8.46 17.74 5.39
C ASP A 179 -7.20 18.16 6.16
N LYS A 180 -7.14 19.43 6.56
CA LYS A 180 -6.04 20.04 7.28
C LYS A 180 -5.77 19.39 8.66
N GLU A 181 -6.78 18.79 9.25
CA GLU A 181 -6.73 18.05 10.52
C GLU A 181 -6.32 16.58 10.30
N GLY A 182 -6.12 16.15 9.05
CA GLY A 182 -5.74 14.78 8.68
C GLY A 182 -6.89 13.79 8.79
N VAL A 183 -8.13 14.25 8.64
CA VAL A 183 -9.33 13.43 8.59
C VAL A 183 -9.72 13.17 7.13
N ILE A 184 -10.04 11.93 6.80
CA ILE A 184 -10.54 11.56 5.48
C ILE A 184 -11.94 12.14 5.32
N ARG A 185 -12.14 12.99 4.32
CA ARG A 185 -13.43 13.61 4.03
C ARG A 185 -14.13 13.03 2.83
N HIS A 186 -13.38 12.48 1.90
CA HIS A 186 -13.95 11.84 0.72
C HIS A 186 -13.09 10.68 0.26
N ILE A 187 -13.72 9.60 -0.19
CA ILE A 187 -13.08 8.48 -0.89
C ILE A 187 -13.94 8.16 -2.10
N PHE A 188 -13.28 7.95 -3.23
CA PHE A 188 -13.95 7.63 -4.48
C PHE A 188 -13.12 6.63 -5.27
N ASP A 189 -13.72 5.50 -5.61
CA ASP A 189 -13.15 4.45 -6.48
C ASP A 189 -13.83 4.49 -7.84
N ASP A 190 -13.05 4.60 -8.92
CA ASP A 190 -13.60 4.68 -10.28
C ASP A 190 -13.18 3.50 -11.16
N PRO A 191 -14.06 2.49 -11.33
CA PRO A 191 -13.82 1.40 -12.27
C PRO A 191 -13.73 1.82 -13.75
N ASN A 192 -14.21 3.01 -14.10
CA ASN A 192 -14.11 3.52 -15.48
C ASN A 192 -12.78 4.22 -15.75
N MET A 193 -11.98 4.48 -14.71
CA MET A 193 -10.66 5.11 -14.78
C MET A 193 -10.66 6.44 -15.52
N SER A 194 -11.68 7.27 -15.28
CA SER A 194 -11.86 8.58 -15.89
C SER A 194 -11.07 9.68 -15.17
N ILE A 195 -11.00 10.87 -15.75
CA ILE A 195 -10.41 12.06 -15.12
C ILE A 195 -11.45 12.71 -14.21
N HIS A 196 -11.07 12.94 -12.93
CA HIS A 196 -11.97 13.42 -11.87
C HIS A 196 -11.56 14.74 -11.23
N ASN A 197 -10.80 15.57 -11.93
CA ASN A 197 -10.33 16.84 -11.41
C ASN A 197 -11.46 17.76 -10.92
N ASP A 198 -12.58 17.82 -11.66
CA ASP A 198 -13.73 18.66 -11.28
C ASP A 198 -14.40 18.19 -10.01
N GLN A 199 -14.55 16.87 -9.84
CA GLN A 199 -15.08 16.29 -8.62
C GLN A 199 -14.17 16.57 -7.43
N LEU A 200 -12.85 16.35 -7.58
CA LEU A 200 -11.87 16.62 -6.53
C LEU A 200 -11.83 18.09 -6.12
N ALA A 201 -11.89 19.01 -7.09
CA ALA A 201 -11.98 20.44 -6.81
C ALA A 201 -13.27 20.81 -6.05
N ALA A 202 -14.39 20.18 -6.40
CA ALA A 202 -15.65 20.39 -5.69
C ALA A 202 -15.58 19.89 -4.23
N GLU A 203 -14.94 18.73 -3.99
CA GLU A 203 -14.76 18.22 -2.62
C GLU A 203 -13.84 19.12 -1.80
N LEU A 204 -12.72 19.61 -2.35
CA LEU A 204 -11.84 20.56 -1.67
C LEU A 204 -12.55 21.89 -1.35
N ASN A 205 -13.40 22.39 -2.24
CA ASN A 205 -14.17 23.61 -1.99
C ASN A 205 -15.12 23.46 -0.81
N LYS A 206 -15.71 22.28 -0.58
CA LYS A 206 -16.54 22.03 0.61
C LYS A 206 -15.73 22.16 1.91
N LEU A 207 -14.45 21.75 1.89
CA LEU A 207 -13.57 21.84 3.06
C LEU A 207 -13.19 23.30 3.41
N SER A 208 -13.22 24.19 2.43
CA SER A 208 -12.88 25.59 2.62
C SER A 208 -14.04 26.42 3.20
N GLN A 209 -15.24 25.85 3.28
CA GLN A 209 -16.46 26.54 3.72
C GLN A 209 -16.83 26.20 5.19
N ASN A 210 -16.12 25.26 5.80
CA ASN A 210 -16.29 24.84 7.19
C ASN A 210 -15.13 25.34 8.05
#